data_8c650a8a9be770909e1b45732be320fa
#
_entry.id   8c650a8a9be770909e1b45732be320fa
#
_cell.length_a   1.000
_cell.length_b   1.000
_cell.length_c   1.000
_cell.angle_alpha   90.00
_cell.angle_beta   90.00
_cell.angle_gamma   90.00
#
_symmetry.space_group_name_H-M   'P 1'
#
loop_
_entity.id
_entity.type
_entity.pdbx_description
1 polymer ?
#
loop_
_entity_poly.entity_id
_entity_poly.type
_entity_poly.pdbx_seq_one_letter_code
_entity_poly.pdbx_strand_id
1 'polypeptide(L)'
;MNRRTFLFSATLVGAQSALPQSQTGTRSGEGAAAQTQPEGHLRIQKARAAAMAMQRRDWEQGILAQALLETGDREQVVLMTRSAIVQRTLDGRLGVVVAGGPTDPAMGGIAYAQAAQWTGDPQIRAAVDALLTWIRIKAPRSREGLLYHVFNAPEMWSDGFHGAPPFLAATGFYDEAMAQIDGFKQRLWNPEKQLLAHIWDDGKRQFTDASFWGGGNGWAAAGLAQIIRSLPGERRQDRDRLAVFARQIIDGCLAHQRPDGLFHNIVDRPDSFVETNLAQMLAFAVYDGVQAGWLPASYLAHAGKMRAAARDKMDSDGFVQGACGAPEFDRPGVSSEAQAFCIRMEAAGSKYA
;
A
#
# COMPACT_ATOMS: atom_id res chain seq x y z
N MET A 1 -1.69 -36.32 11.62
CA MET A 1 -2.28 -34.99 11.34
C MET A 1 -2.09 -34.14 12.58
N ASN A 2 -0.99 -33.40 12.64
CA ASN A 2 -0.66 -32.54 13.79
C ASN A 2 -1.24 -31.17 13.59
N ARG A 3 -2.24 -30.81 14.41
CA ARG A 3 -2.73 -29.43 14.52
C ARG A 3 -1.67 -28.61 15.23
N ARG A 4 -0.90 -27.81 14.47
CA ARG A 4 -0.05 -26.77 15.05
C ARG A 4 -0.93 -25.56 15.35
N THR A 5 -1.17 -25.33 16.63
CA THR A 5 -1.75 -24.10 17.16
C THR A 5 -0.71 -23.00 16.98
N PHE A 6 -0.98 -22.02 16.11
CA PHE A 6 -0.09 -20.88 15.92
C PHE A 6 -0.28 -19.88 17.06
N LEU A 7 0.70 -19.82 17.95
CA LEU A 7 0.86 -18.73 18.91
C LEU A 7 1.68 -17.64 18.26
N PHE A 8 1.05 -16.51 17.92
CA PHE A 8 1.74 -15.31 17.50
C PHE A 8 2.26 -14.58 18.74
N SER A 9 3.57 -14.62 18.95
CA SER A 9 4.25 -13.78 19.94
C SER A 9 4.72 -12.51 19.23
N ALA A 10 3.89 -11.47 19.26
CA ALA A 10 4.33 -10.10 18.96
C ALA A 10 4.63 -9.43 20.29
N THR A 11 5.91 -9.26 20.61
CA THR A 11 6.37 -8.48 21.74
C THR A 11 6.20 -6.98 21.42
N LEU A 12 5.11 -6.41 21.87
CA LEU A 12 4.93 -4.95 21.93
C LEU A 12 5.77 -4.43 23.10
N VAL A 13 6.83 -3.70 22.80
CA VAL A 13 7.55 -2.88 23.79
C VAL A 13 6.63 -1.70 24.12
N GLY A 14 5.92 -1.81 25.23
CA GLY A 14 5.16 -0.73 25.83
C GLY A 14 6.09 0.29 26.49
N ALA A 15 6.25 1.46 25.90
CA ALA A 15 6.81 2.61 26.60
C ALA A 15 5.68 3.26 27.41
N GLN A 16 5.70 3.02 28.73
CA GLN A 16 4.93 3.83 29.69
C GLN A 16 5.62 5.19 29.82
N SER A 17 5.01 6.25 29.31
CA SER A 17 5.41 7.61 29.59
C SER A 17 4.75 8.10 30.87
N ALA A 18 5.59 8.31 31.90
CA ALA A 18 5.22 9.03 33.12
C ALA A 18 4.97 10.51 32.79
N LEU A 19 3.90 11.07 33.33
CA LEU A 19 3.59 12.50 33.28
C LEU A 19 4.54 13.29 34.17
N PRO A 20 5.20 14.36 33.71
CA PRO A 20 5.84 15.34 34.58
C PRO A 20 4.86 16.46 34.94
N GLN A 21 4.95 16.85 36.18
CA GLN A 21 4.22 17.97 36.77
C GLN A 21 4.68 19.32 36.20
N SER A 22 3.75 20.25 36.16
CA SER A 22 3.84 21.64 35.71
C SER A 22 5.02 22.42 36.29
N GLN A 23 5.81 23.05 35.41
CA GLN A 23 6.55 24.26 35.75
C GLN A 23 6.22 25.35 34.71
N THR A 24 5.81 26.50 35.27
CA THR A 24 5.53 27.75 34.55
C THR A 24 6.81 28.38 34.02
N GLY A 25 6.91 28.56 32.71
CA GLY A 25 8.01 29.27 32.06
C GLY A 25 7.59 29.83 30.71
N THR A 26 7.62 31.12 30.60
CA THR A 26 7.39 32.08 29.51
C THR A 26 7.32 31.60 28.06
N ARG A 27 6.21 32.02 27.43
CA ARG A 27 5.89 31.90 25.99
C ARG A 27 6.86 32.65 25.08
N SER A 28 7.40 31.92 24.09
CA SER A 28 7.70 32.45 22.75
C SER A 28 8.06 31.26 21.83
N GLY A 29 7.21 30.94 20.85
CA GLY A 29 7.51 29.94 19.79
C GLY A 29 6.41 28.95 19.38
N GLU A 30 5.19 29.04 19.91
CA GLU A 30 4.16 28.00 19.71
C GLU A 30 3.23 28.21 18.48
N GLY A 31 3.49 29.22 17.61
CA GLY A 31 2.51 29.61 16.60
C GLY A 31 2.42 28.74 15.33
N ALA A 32 3.47 28.02 14.96
CA ALA A 32 3.50 27.34 13.64
C ALA A 32 3.17 25.83 13.69
N ALA A 33 3.54 25.14 14.76
CA ALA A 33 3.31 23.69 14.88
C ALA A 33 1.85 23.30 15.20
N ALA A 34 1.11 24.18 15.89
CA ALA A 34 -0.28 23.95 16.30
C ALA A 34 -1.30 24.11 15.14
N GLN A 35 -0.94 24.81 14.05
CA GLN A 35 -1.83 25.02 12.90
C GLN A 35 -1.77 23.91 11.85
N THR A 36 -0.69 23.13 11.77
CA THR A 36 -0.53 22.07 10.77
C THR A 36 -1.25 20.78 11.15
N GLN A 37 -1.38 20.45 12.43
CA GLN A 37 -2.10 19.25 12.88
C GLN A 37 -3.60 19.28 12.57
N PRO A 38 -4.35 20.39 12.81
CA PRO A 38 -5.77 20.45 12.46
C PRO A 38 -6.04 20.29 10.95
N GLU A 39 -5.20 20.86 10.09
CA GLU A 39 -5.37 20.75 8.63
C GLU A 39 -5.12 19.35 8.10
N GLY A 40 -4.08 18.68 8.54
CA GLY A 40 -3.79 17.29 8.16
C GLY A 40 -4.91 16.34 8.60
N HIS A 41 -5.44 16.52 9.80
CA HIS A 41 -6.56 15.75 10.31
C HIS A 41 -7.85 15.99 9.50
N LEU A 42 -8.16 17.24 9.17
CA LEU A 42 -9.31 17.58 8.33
C LEU A 42 -9.19 16.97 6.92
N ARG A 43 -7.99 16.97 6.34
CA ARG A 43 -7.72 16.30 5.04
C ARG A 43 -7.98 14.80 5.12
N ILE A 44 -7.48 14.14 6.16
CA ILE A 44 -7.75 12.71 6.38
C ILE A 44 -9.25 12.45 6.49
N GLN A 45 -10.01 13.26 7.24
CA GLN A 45 -11.45 13.10 7.38
C GLN A 45 -12.19 13.26 6.05
N LYS A 46 -11.85 14.28 5.24
CA LYS A 46 -12.44 14.50 3.92
C LYS A 46 -12.08 13.38 2.94
N ALA A 47 -10.81 13.00 2.84
CA ALA A 47 -10.36 11.90 1.99
C ALA A 47 -11.04 10.58 2.38
N ARG A 48 -11.23 10.33 3.69
CA ARG A 48 -11.96 9.17 4.20
C ARG A 48 -13.43 9.18 3.79
N ALA A 49 -14.12 10.31 3.94
CA ALA A 49 -15.52 10.42 3.53
C ALA A 49 -15.68 10.14 2.03
N ALA A 50 -14.81 10.74 1.20
CA ALA A 50 -14.77 10.50 -0.25
C ALA A 50 -14.46 9.03 -0.58
N ALA A 51 -13.45 8.41 0.08
CA ALA A 51 -13.11 7.01 -0.12
C ALA A 51 -14.26 6.06 0.24
N MET A 52 -14.94 6.31 1.37
CA MET A 52 -16.11 5.53 1.80
C MET A 52 -17.26 5.62 0.81
N ALA A 53 -17.44 6.77 0.15
CA ALA A 53 -18.47 6.98 -0.87
C ALA A 53 -18.11 6.33 -2.22
N MET A 54 -16.81 6.24 -2.55
CA MET A 54 -16.33 5.80 -3.86
C MET A 54 -16.09 4.29 -3.95
N GLN A 55 -15.60 3.66 -2.88
CA GLN A 55 -15.16 2.26 -2.91
C GLN A 55 -16.30 1.30 -3.29
N ARG A 56 -16.06 0.42 -4.25
CA ARG A 56 -17.08 -0.51 -4.78
C ARG A 56 -16.53 -1.93 -5.00
N ARG A 57 -15.22 -2.07 -5.21
CA ARG A 57 -14.55 -3.31 -5.56
C ARG A 57 -13.67 -3.80 -4.43
N ASP A 58 -13.32 -5.06 -4.45
CA ASP A 58 -12.51 -5.71 -3.42
C ASP A 58 -11.17 -5.00 -3.15
N TRP A 59 -10.42 -4.61 -4.20
CA TRP A 59 -9.17 -3.88 -4.00
C TRP A 59 -9.39 -2.47 -3.43
N GLU A 60 -10.43 -1.74 -3.87
CA GLU A 60 -10.78 -0.41 -3.36
C GLU A 60 -11.16 -0.48 -1.88
N GLN A 61 -11.94 -1.50 -1.50
CA GLN A 61 -12.29 -1.78 -0.10
C GLN A 61 -11.06 -2.17 0.70
N GLY A 62 -10.20 -3.01 0.12
CA GLY A 62 -8.99 -3.49 0.75
C GLY A 62 -7.99 -2.39 1.06
N ILE A 63 -7.70 -1.51 0.09
CA ILE A 63 -6.76 -0.41 0.30
C ILE A 63 -7.30 0.65 1.26
N LEU A 64 -8.62 0.87 1.27
CA LEU A 64 -9.24 1.75 2.26
C LEU A 64 -9.16 1.14 3.68
N ALA A 65 -9.43 -0.15 3.83
CA ALA A 65 -9.26 -0.83 5.12
C ALA A 65 -7.81 -0.73 5.64
N GLN A 66 -6.83 -0.84 4.72
CA GLN A 66 -5.41 -0.64 5.03
C GLN A 66 -5.12 0.80 5.47
N ALA A 67 -5.68 1.81 4.79
CA ALA A 67 -5.51 3.21 5.15
C ALA A 67 -6.11 3.51 6.54
N LEU A 68 -7.27 2.95 6.85
CA LEU A 68 -7.90 3.07 8.16
C LEU A 68 -7.09 2.38 9.26
N LEU A 69 -6.47 1.24 8.97
CA LEU A 69 -5.55 0.58 9.89
C LEU A 69 -4.37 1.50 10.25
N GLU A 70 -3.79 2.19 9.28
CA GLU A 70 -2.64 3.08 9.48
C GLU A 70 -2.99 4.38 10.23
N THR A 71 -4.26 4.79 10.23
CA THR A 71 -4.77 5.87 11.08
C THR A 71 -5.16 5.41 12.49
N GLY A 72 -5.10 4.10 12.77
CA GLY A 72 -5.47 3.52 14.07
C GLY A 72 -6.99 3.42 14.29
N ASP A 73 -7.80 3.56 13.24
CA ASP A 73 -9.26 3.49 13.33
C ASP A 73 -9.75 2.04 13.42
N ARG A 74 -9.58 1.46 14.61
CA ARG A 74 -9.91 0.06 14.89
C ARG A 74 -11.36 -0.30 14.55
N GLU A 75 -12.29 0.58 14.90
CA GLU A 75 -13.72 0.32 14.68
C GLU A 75 -14.02 0.17 13.19
N GLN A 76 -13.57 1.11 12.38
CA GLN A 76 -13.81 1.09 10.94
C GLN A 76 -13.09 -0.06 10.24
N VAL A 77 -11.90 -0.41 10.68
CA VAL A 77 -11.19 -1.61 10.15
C VAL A 77 -12.02 -2.87 10.39
N VAL A 78 -12.60 -3.03 11.59
CA VAL A 78 -13.48 -4.17 11.90
C VAL A 78 -14.75 -4.13 11.06
N LEU A 79 -15.37 -2.96 10.88
CA LEU A 79 -16.58 -2.80 10.05
C LEU A 79 -16.28 -3.12 8.57
N MET A 80 -15.18 -2.61 8.00
CA MET A 80 -14.75 -2.93 6.65
C MET A 80 -14.48 -4.42 6.47
N THR A 81 -13.85 -5.06 7.47
CA THR A 81 -13.61 -6.50 7.46
C THR A 81 -14.92 -7.30 7.45
N ARG A 82 -15.89 -6.92 8.30
CA ARG A 82 -17.21 -7.56 8.32
C ARG A 82 -17.97 -7.36 7.02
N SER A 83 -17.89 -6.16 6.42
CA SER A 83 -18.46 -5.88 5.12
C SER A 83 -17.85 -6.79 4.04
N ALA A 84 -16.52 -6.93 3.99
CA ALA A 84 -15.83 -7.81 3.06
C ALA A 84 -16.25 -9.30 3.24
N ILE A 85 -16.49 -9.74 4.49
CA ILE A 85 -16.96 -11.09 4.79
C ILE A 85 -18.40 -11.32 4.30
N VAL A 86 -19.30 -10.35 4.47
CA VAL A 86 -20.68 -10.44 3.96
C VAL A 86 -20.70 -10.63 2.45
N GLN A 87 -19.77 -10.01 1.76
CA GLN A 87 -19.67 -10.00 0.29
C GLN A 87 -18.74 -11.10 -0.27
N ARG A 88 -18.23 -12.00 0.58
CA ARG A 88 -17.27 -13.03 0.17
C ARG A 88 -17.85 -14.02 -0.82
N THR A 89 -16.99 -14.50 -1.69
CA THR A 89 -17.30 -15.61 -2.60
C THR A 89 -17.22 -16.98 -1.91
N LEU A 90 -17.81 -18.01 -2.54
CA LEU A 90 -17.77 -19.37 -2.02
C LEU A 90 -16.36 -19.97 -1.97
N ASP A 91 -15.46 -19.50 -2.82
CA ASP A 91 -14.07 -19.96 -2.87
C ASP A 91 -13.15 -19.28 -1.82
N GLY A 92 -13.66 -18.28 -1.08
CA GLY A 92 -13.00 -17.65 0.07
C GLY A 92 -12.38 -16.27 -0.22
N ARG A 93 -12.62 -15.67 -1.39
CA ARG A 93 -12.22 -14.29 -1.67
C ARG A 93 -13.12 -13.31 -0.92
N LEU A 94 -12.53 -12.26 -0.35
CA LEU A 94 -13.23 -11.26 0.45
C LEU A 94 -13.50 -9.99 -0.36
N GLY A 95 -14.63 -9.32 -0.07
CA GLY A 95 -15.04 -8.08 -0.73
C GLY A 95 -15.90 -8.29 -1.98
N VAL A 96 -16.21 -7.20 -2.67
CA VAL A 96 -17.02 -7.23 -3.90
C VAL A 96 -16.14 -7.68 -5.07
N VAL A 97 -16.11 -8.98 -5.28
CA VAL A 97 -15.34 -9.61 -6.36
C VAL A 97 -16.16 -9.54 -7.66
N VAL A 98 -16.01 -8.46 -8.39
CA VAL A 98 -16.59 -8.28 -9.72
C VAL A 98 -15.46 -8.29 -10.75
N ALA A 99 -15.36 -9.29 -11.56
CA ALA A 99 -14.43 -9.35 -12.71
C ALA A 99 -13.02 -8.78 -12.45
N GLY A 100 -12.59 -8.78 -11.19
CA GLY A 100 -11.29 -8.28 -10.74
C GLY A 100 -10.20 -9.33 -10.87
N GLY A 101 -9.01 -8.98 -10.39
CA GLY A 101 -7.88 -9.90 -10.35
C GLY A 101 -8.01 -10.96 -9.26
N PRO A 102 -7.39 -12.11 -9.44
CA PRO A 102 -7.38 -13.17 -8.41
C PRO A 102 -6.65 -12.75 -7.13
N THR A 103 -5.82 -11.72 -7.18
CA THR A 103 -5.02 -11.22 -6.03
C THR A 103 -5.62 -9.99 -5.36
N ASP A 104 -6.58 -9.31 -5.99
CA ASP A 104 -7.21 -8.09 -5.50
C ASP A 104 -7.80 -8.20 -4.10
N PRO A 105 -8.46 -9.31 -3.72
CA PRO A 105 -8.96 -9.49 -2.35
C PRO A 105 -7.88 -9.44 -1.27
N ALA A 106 -6.61 -9.66 -1.62
CA ALA A 106 -5.49 -9.60 -0.69
C ALA A 106 -5.06 -8.16 -0.34
N MET A 107 -5.54 -7.14 -1.08
CA MET A 107 -5.25 -5.73 -0.78
C MET A 107 -5.67 -5.32 0.65
N GLY A 108 -6.75 -5.91 1.16
CA GLY A 108 -7.21 -5.72 2.55
C GLY A 108 -6.64 -6.73 3.54
N GLY A 109 -5.85 -7.70 3.11
CA GLY A 109 -5.47 -8.87 3.89
C GLY A 109 -4.81 -8.55 5.23
N ILE A 110 -3.91 -7.56 5.27
CA ILE A 110 -3.26 -7.11 6.53
C ILE A 110 -4.30 -6.53 7.49
N ALA A 111 -5.19 -5.66 7.01
CA ALA A 111 -6.22 -5.05 7.84
C ALA A 111 -7.20 -6.10 8.37
N TYR A 112 -7.58 -7.07 7.54
CA TYR A 112 -8.48 -8.16 7.93
C TYR A 112 -7.82 -9.10 8.96
N ALA A 113 -6.55 -9.43 8.78
CA ALA A 113 -5.78 -10.21 9.75
C ALA A 113 -5.66 -9.48 11.09
N GLN A 114 -5.45 -8.17 11.07
CA GLN A 114 -5.39 -7.35 12.27
C GLN A 114 -6.76 -7.27 12.98
N ALA A 115 -7.85 -7.16 12.22
CA ALA A 115 -9.21 -7.23 12.79
C ALA A 115 -9.48 -8.58 13.48
N ALA A 116 -9.02 -9.69 12.89
CA ALA A 116 -9.12 -11.01 13.51
C ALA A 116 -8.36 -11.09 14.85
N GLN A 117 -7.16 -10.49 14.92
CA GLN A 117 -6.39 -10.44 16.16
C GLN A 117 -7.08 -9.57 17.23
N TRP A 118 -7.57 -8.40 16.87
CA TRP A 118 -8.20 -7.48 17.80
C TRP A 118 -9.50 -7.99 18.39
N THR A 119 -10.30 -8.68 17.60
CA THR A 119 -11.63 -9.11 18.00
C THR A 119 -11.64 -10.52 18.62
N GLY A 120 -10.71 -11.37 18.24
CA GLY A 120 -10.77 -12.80 18.56
C GLY A 120 -11.95 -13.54 17.91
N ASP A 121 -12.71 -12.87 17.03
CA ASP A 121 -13.91 -13.41 16.40
C ASP A 121 -13.57 -14.60 15.49
N PRO A 122 -14.10 -15.79 15.75
CA PRO A 122 -13.81 -16.99 14.97
C PRO A 122 -14.29 -16.91 13.52
N GLN A 123 -15.35 -16.11 13.24
CA GLN A 123 -15.84 -15.91 11.88
C GLN A 123 -14.86 -15.05 11.05
N ILE A 124 -14.32 -13.99 11.66
CA ILE A 124 -13.30 -13.15 11.00
C ILE A 124 -12.04 -13.97 10.76
N ARG A 125 -11.60 -14.74 11.75
CA ARG A 125 -10.42 -15.63 11.60
C ARG A 125 -10.61 -16.64 10.48
N ALA A 126 -11.74 -17.34 10.46
CA ALA A 126 -12.05 -18.31 9.41
C ALA A 126 -12.09 -17.69 8.00
N ALA A 127 -12.55 -16.44 7.89
CA ALA A 127 -12.57 -15.72 6.62
C ALA A 127 -11.16 -15.34 6.15
N VAL A 128 -10.29 -14.89 7.06
CA VAL A 128 -8.87 -14.61 6.76
C VAL A 128 -8.13 -15.89 6.34
N ASP A 129 -8.37 -17.00 7.04
CA ASP A 129 -7.77 -18.31 6.70
C ASP A 129 -8.25 -18.80 5.32
N ALA A 130 -9.51 -18.54 4.96
CA ALA A 130 -10.04 -18.87 3.64
C ALA A 130 -9.38 -18.02 2.54
N LEU A 131 -9.18 -16.72 2.78
CA LEU A 131 -8.47 -15.85 1.85
C LEU A 131 -6.99 -16.25 1.70
N LEU A 132 -6.31 -16.61 2.79
CA LEU A 132 -4.95 -17.17 2.74
C LEU A 132 -4.90 -18.47 1.93
N THR A 133 -5.89 -19.35 2.12
CA THR A 133 -5.99 -20.59 1.34
C THR A 133 -6.20 -20.29 -0.14
N TRP A 134 -7.04 -19.30 -0.46
CA TRP A 134 -7.22 -18.85 -1.84
C TRP A 134 -5.88 -18.39 -2.43
N ILE A 135 -5.22 -17.43 -1.82
CA ILE A 135 -3.95 -16.85 -2.31
C ILE A 135 -2.85 -17.91 -2.44
N ARG A 136 -2.71 -18.81 -1.47
CA ARG A 136 -1.61 -19.78 -1.42
C ARG A 136 -1.83 -21.01 -2.28
N ILE A 137 -3.08 -21.42 -2.50
CA ILE A 137 -3.40 -22.74 -3.06
C ILE A 137 -4.24 -22.62 -4.35
N LYS A 138 -5.26 -21.75 -4.39
CA LYS A 138 -6.29 -21.78 -5.42
C LYS A 138 -6.10 -20.74 -6.52
N ALA A 139 -5.53 -19.58 -6.17
CA ALA A 139 -5.37 -18.47 -7.12
C ALA A 139 -4.51 -18.90 -8.33
N PRO A 140 -4.87 -18.46 -9.55
CA PRO A 140 -4.10 -18.74 -10.76
C PRO A 140 -2.64 -18.35 -10.63
N ARG A 141 -1.75 -19.24 -11.10
CA ARG A 141 -0.30 -19.04 -10.95
C ARG A 141 0.50 -19.76 -12.03
N SER A 142 1.74 -19.34 -12.19
CA SER A 142 2.71 -19.99 -13.08
C SER A 142 3.14 -21.35 -12.54
N ARG A 143 3.89 -22.11 -13.34
CA ARG A 143 4.50 -23.38 -12.91
C ARG A 143 5.51 -23.19 -11.77
N GLU A 144 6.09 -21.99 -11.64
CA GLU A 144 7.02 -21.61 -10.57
C GLU A 144 6.29 -21.13 -9.32
N GLY A 145 4.94 -21.07 -9.33
CA GLY A 145 4.12 -20.62 -8.20
C GLY A 145 3.86 -19.13 -8.13
N LEU A 146 4.24 -18.35 -9.15
CA LEU A 146 4.01 -16.90 -9.20
C LEU A 146 2.56 -16.61 -9.56
N LEU A 147 1.92 -15.74 -8.81
CA LEU A 147 0.53 -15.38 -8.97
C LEU A 147 0.30 -14.55 -10.24
N TYR A 148 -0.73 -14.89 -11.00
CA TYR A 148 -1.19 -14.06 -12.09
C TYR A 148 -2.13 -12.96 -11.57
N HIS A 149 -2.15 -11.83 -12.27
CA HIS A 149 -2.98 -10.68 -11.89
C HIS A 149 -4.39 -10.77 -12.44
N VAL A 150 -4.61 -11.50 -13.53
CA VAL A 150 -5.92 -11.68 -14.16
C VAL A 150 -6.27 -13.17 -14.34
N PHE A 151 -7.57 -13.48 -14.44
CA PHE A 151 -8.04 -14.88 -14.61
C PHE A 151 -7.89 -15.41 -16.02
N ASN A 152 -7.98 -14.54 -17.02
CA ASN A 152 -8.09 -14.90 -18.42
C ASN A 152 -6.78 -14.88 -19.22
N ALA A 153 -5.69 -14.51 -18.57
CA ALA A 153 -4.36 -14.50 -19.16
C ALA A 153 -3.27 -14.82 -18.11
N PRO A 154 -2.15 -15.44 -18.51
CA PRO A 154 -1.04 -15.72 -17.61
C PRO A 154 -0.17 -14.46 -17.42
N GLU A 155 -0.78 -13.38 -16.94
CA GLU A 155 -0.12 -12.08 -16.83
C GLU A 155 0.30 -11.75 -15.40
N MET A 156 1.49 -11.20 -15.26
CA MET A 156 2.04 -10.61 -14.05
C MET A 156 2.10 -9.10 -14.23
N TRP A 157 1.46 -8.37 -13.34
CA TRP A 157 1.40 -6.91 -13.36
C TRP A 157 2.22 -6.34 -12.20
N SER A 158 2.74 -5.14 -12.38
CA SER A 158 3.47 -4.42 -11.33
C SER A 158 2.66 -4.18 -10.05
N ASP A 159 1.34 -4.19 -10.16
CA ASP A 159 0.39 -4.16 -9.02
C ASP A 159 0.57 -5.36 -8.06
N GLY A 160 1.03 -6.49 -8.60
CA GLY A 160 1.26 -7.71 -7.84
C GLY A 160 2.19 -7.56 -6.63
N PHE A 161 3.03 -6.53 -6.63
CA PHE A 161 3.89 -6.22 -5.48
C PHE A 161 3.14 -5.78 -4.22
N HIS A 162 1.92 -5.24 -4.34
CA HIS A 162 1.20 -4.67 -3.20
C HIS A 162 0.15 -5.62 -2.58
N GLY A 163 -0.49 -6.47 -3.36
CA GLY A 163 -1.61 -7.28 -2.85
C GLY A 163 -1.17 -8.47 -2.00
N ALA A 164 -0.92 -9.60 -2.65
CA ALA A 164 -0.64 -10.87 -1.97
C ALA A 164 0.68 -10.89 -1.18
N PRO A 165 1.84 -10.39 -1.66
CA PRO A 165 3.09 -10.51 -0.95
C PRO A 165 3.11 -9.83 0.44
N PRO A 166 2.61 -8.58 0.61
CA PRO A 166 2.49 -7.97 1.94
C PRO A 166 1.59 -8.75 2.89
N PHE A 167 0.47 -9.31 2.40
CA PHE A 167 -0.44 -10.12 3.20
C PHE A 167 0.22 -11.43 3.64
N LEU A 168 0.92 -12.12 2.75
CA LEU A 168 1.71 -13.33 3.07
C LEU A 168 2.77 -13.02 4.14
N ALA A 169 3.52 -11.94 3.99
CA ALA A 169 4.52 -11.54 4.97
C ALA A 169 3.91 -11.21 6.34
N ALA A 170 2.82 -10.45 6.38
CA ALA A 170 2.13 -10.08 7.61
C ALA A 170 1.50 -11.29 8.34
N THR A 171 1.29 -12.39 7.65
CA THR A 171 0.72 -13.64 8.20
C THR A 171 1.74 -14.75 8.38
N GLY A 172 3.05 -14.46 8.26
CA GLY A 172 4.15 -15.37 8.57
C GLY A 172 4.60 -16.26 7.43
N PHE A 173 4.06 -16.09 6.22
CA PHE A 173 4.47 -16.84 5.02
C PHE A 173 5.59 -16.13 4.27
N TYR A 174 6.69 -15.88 4.98
CA TYR A 174 7.80 -15.03 4.49
C TYR A 174 8.45 -15.55 3.21
N ASP A 175 8.74 -16.87 3.14
CA ASP A 175 9.39 -17.45 1.96
C ASP A 175 8.50 -17.37 0.73
N GLU A 176 7.18 -17.57 0.90
CA GLU A 176 6.21 -17.41 -0.19
C GLU A 176 6.13 -15.94 -0.65
N ALA A 177 6.13 -14.99 0.29
CA ALA A 177 6.17 -13.56 -0.04
C ALA A 177 7.43 -13.20 -0.82
N MET A 178 8.61 -13.66 -0.36
CA MET A 178 9.87 -13.41 -1.04
C MET A 178 9.90 -14.02 -2.45
N ALA A 179 9.39 -15.23 -2.62
CA ALA A 179 9.33 -15.90 -3.93
C ALA A 179 8.46 -15.09 -4.93
N GLN A 180 7.34 -14.52 -4.49
CA GLN A 180 6.53 -13.64 -5.35
C GLN A 180 7.32 -12.39 -5.76
N ILE A 181 7.95 -11.70 -4.80
CA ILE A 181 8.73 -10.49 -5.08
C ILE A 181 9.88 -10.77 -6.04
N ASP A 182 10.63 -11.83 -5.83
CA ASP A 182 11.76 -12.19 -6.68
C ASP A 182 11.30 -12.56 -8.10
N GLY A 183 10.20 -13.29 -8.21
CA GLY A 183 9.63 -13.66 -9.50
C GLY A 183 9.08 -12.45 -10.28
N PHE A 184 8.37 -11.54 -9.63
CA PHE A 184 7.88 -10.30 -10.27
C PHE A 184 9.06 -9.40 -10.67
N LYS A 185 10.07 -9.25 -9.79
CA LYS A 185 11.29 -8.52 -10.11
C LYS A 185 12.00 -9.08 -11.35
N GLN A 186 12.13 -10.40 -11.45
CA GLN A 186 12.77 -11.04 -12.59
C GLN A 186 12.08 -10.72 -13.93
N ARG A 187 10.75 -10.54 -13.94
CA ARG A 187 9.95 -10.31 -15.15
C ARG A 187 9.80 -8.83 -15.49
N LEU A 188 9.66 -7.97 -14.49
CA LEU A 188 9.20 -6.60 -14.70
C LEU A 188 10.29 -5.54 -14.51
N TRP A 189 11.40 -5.87 -13.81
CA TRP A 189 12.41 -4.88 -13.46
C TRP A 189 13.33 -4.51 -14.63
N ASN A 190 13.44 -3.20 -14.87
CA ASN A 190 14.45 -2.64 -15.76
C ASN A 190 15.57 -1.99 -14.93
N PRO A 191 16.77 -2.59 -14.86
CA PRO A 191 17.86 -2.10 -14.00
C PRO A 191 18.49 -0.79 -14.50
N GLU A 192 18.43 -0.49 -15.79
CA GLU A 192 18.97 0.73 -16.36
C GLU A 192 18.11 1.95 -16.01
N LYS A 193 16.78 1.77 -16.04
CA LYS A 193 15.83 2.81 -15.71
C LYS A 193 15.51 2.88 -14.20
N GLN A 194 15.81 1.81 -13.47
CA GLN A 194 15.35 1.61 -12.08
C GLN A 194 13.83 1.74 -11.94
N LEU A 195 13.09 1.22 -12.91
CA LEU A 195 11.64 1.23 -12.98
C LEU A 195 11.12 -0.18 -13.30
N LEU A 196 9.86 -0.43 -12.91
CA LEU A 196 9.12 -1.63 -13.26
C LEU A 196 8.27 -1.39 -14.50
N ALA A 197 8.39 -2.26 -15.49
CA ALA A 197 7.44 -2.35 -16.59
C ALA A 197 6.08 -2.85 -16.06
N HIS A 198 4.99 -2.52 -16.77
CA HIS A 198 3.64 -2.73 -16.25
C HIS A 198 3.21 -4.19 -16.33
N ILE A 199 3.17 -4.81 -17.53
CA ILE A 199 2.54 -6.12 -17.74
C ILE A 199 3.46 -7.08 -18.50
N TRP A 200 3.71 -8.25 -17.91
CA TRP A 200 4.41 -9.38 -18.49
C TRP A 200 3.45 -10.54 -18.76
N ASP A 201 3.40 -11.03 -20.00
CA ASP A 201 2.71 -12.27 -20.37
C ASP A 201 3.69 -13.46 -20.22
N ASP A 202 3.51 -14.26 -19.17
CA ASP A 202 4.39 -15.40 -18.86
C ASP A 202 4.23 -16.55 -19.86
N GLY A 203 3.06 -16.66 -20.51
CA GLY A 203 2.79 -17.66 -21.54
C GLY A 203 3.53 -17.38 -22.84
N LYS A 204 3.56 -16.12 -23.26
CA LYS A 204 4.27 -15.67 -24.47
C LYS A 204 5.71 -15.26 -24.20
N ARG A 205 6.08 -15.10 -22.90
CA ARG A 205 7.41 -14.63 -22.46
C ARG A 205 7.78 -13.26 -23.07
N GLN A 206 6.85 -12.34 -23.07
CA GLN A 206 7.03 -10.97 -23.58
C GLN A 206 6.18 -9.98 -22.79
N PHE A 207 6.47 -8.71 -22.91
CA PHE A 207 5.60 -7.68 -22.36
C PHE A 207 4.32 -7.54 -23.19
N THR A 208 3.18 -7.55 -22.52
CA THR A 208 1.91 -7.04 -23.07
C THR A 208 1.90 -5.51 -22.99
N ASP A 209 2.47 -4.95 -21.90
CA ASP A 209 2.71 -3.54 -21.74
C ASP A 209 4.09 -3.33 -21.07
N ALA A 210 5.03 -2.77 -21.82
CA ALA A 210 6.39 -2.47 -21.36
C ALA A 210 6.51 -1.04 -20.78
N SER A 211 5.42 -0.28 -20.72
CA SER A 211 5.45 1.08 -20.17
C SER A 211 5.80 1.08 -18.67
N PHE A 212 6.47 2.12 -18.21
CA PHE A 212 6.77 2.31 -16.78
C PHE A 212 5.62 3.06 -16.12
N TRP A 213 4.48 2.39 -15.96
CA TRP A 213 3.30 2.98 -15.37
C TRP A 213 3.55 3.42 -13.92
N GLY A 214 3.19 4.68 -13.63
CA GLY A 214 3.43 5.29 -12.32
C GLY A 214 2.70 4.57 -11.19
N GLY A 215 1.42 4.20 -11.41
CA GLY A 215 0.65 3.44 -10.43
C GLY A 215 1.34 2.13 -10.04
N GLY A 216 1.83 1.35 -11.01
CA GLY A 216 2.52 0.09 -10.75
C GLY A 216 3.83 0.26 -9.96
N ASN A 217 4.63 1.28 -10.28
CA ASN A 217 5.84 1.60 -9.52
C ASN A 217 5.50 2.08 -8.10
N GLY A 218 4.43 2.85 -7.93
CA GLY A 218 3.91 3.28 -6.63
C GLY A 218 3.42 2.10 -5.79
N TRP A 219 2.64 1.17 -6.38
CA TRP A 219 2.20 -0.07 -5.72
C TRP A 219 3.38 -0.88 -5.23
N ALA A 220 4.43 -1.01 -6.05
CA ALA A 220 5.63 -1.76 -5.68
C ALA A 220 6.37 -1.10 -4.51
N ALA A 221 6.61 0.21 -4.56
CA ALA A 221 7.28 0.93 -3.48
C ALA A 221 6.52 0.81 -2.14
N ALA A 222 5.18 1.01 -2.17
CA ALA A 222 4.34 0.89 -0.99
C ALA A 222 4.23 -0.55 -0.47
N GLY A 223 4.12 -1.54 -1.37
CA GLY A 223 4.08 -2.96 -1.01
C GLY A 223 5.38 -3.44 -0.35
N LEU A 224 6.53 -3.05 -0.91
CA LEU A 224 7.84 -3.38 -0.34
C LEU A 224 8.01 -2.75 1.05
N ALA A 225 7.60 -1.51 1.26
CA ALA A 225 7.61 -0.87 2.58
C ALA A 225 6.79 -1.68 3.61
N GLN A 226 5.59 -2.14 3.24
CA GLN A 226 4.76 -2.97 4.11
C GLN A 226 5.41 -4.34 4.42
N ILE A 227 6.04 -4.98 3.43
CA ILE A 227 6.74 -6.26 3.65
C ILE A 227 7.89 -6.05 4.62
N ILE A 228 8.76 -5.05 4.38
CA ILE A 228 9.92 -4.74 5.23
C ILE A 228 9.47 -4.54 6.68
N ARG A 229 8.36 -3.86 6.92
CA ARG A 229 7.78 -3.65 8.24
C ARG A 229 7.25 -4.95 8.89
N SER A 230 6.76 -5.87 8.07
CA SER A 230 6.17 -7.14 8.54
C SER A 230 7.21 -8.23 8.81
N LEU A 231 8.43 -8.10 8.31
CA LEU A 231 9.48 -9.11 8.50
C LEU A 231 10.04 -9.04 9.93
N PRO A 232 10.17 -10.18 10.63
CA PRO A 232 10.76 -10.25 11.96
C PRO A 232 12.28 -10.03 11.93
N GLY A 233 12.87 -9.82 13.10
CA GLY A 233 14.29 -9.47 13.25
C GLY A 233 15.27 -10.47 12.63
N GLU A 234 14.97 -11.75 12.68
CA GLU A 234 15.76 -12.84 12.10
C GLU A 234 15.79 -12.83 10.57
N ARG A 235 14.85 -12.15 9.92
CA ARG A 235 14.79 -12.00 8.46
C ARG A 235 15.55 -10.75 7.98
N ARG A 236 16.62 -10.36 8.67
CA ARG A 236 17.39 -9.15 8.39
C ARG A 236 17.90 -9.12 6.95
N GLN A 237 18.42 -10.22 6.43
CA GLN A 237 18.94 -10.28 5.06
C GLN A 237 17.84 -9.97 4.02
N ASP A 238 16.62 -10.48 4.22
CA ASP A 238 15.48 -10.17 3.36
C ASP A 238 15.09 -8.70 3.47
N ARG A 239 15.04 -8.15 4.69
CA ARG A 239 14.76 -6.73 4.91
C ARG A 239 15.76 -5.83 4.19
N ASP A 240 17.06 -6.12 4.32
CA ASP A 240 18.12 -5.32 3.72
C ASP A 240 18.06 -5.36 2.18
N ARG A 241 17.83 -6.53 1.56
CA ARG A 241 17.71 -6.65 0.10
C ARG A 241 16.43 -5.99 -0.45
N LEU A 242 15.31 -6.07 0.28
CA LEU A 242 14.08 -5.40 -0.10
C LEU A 242 14.20 -3.88 0.06
N ALA A 243 14.88 -3.40 1.10
CA ALA A 243 15.16 -1.98 1.31
C ALA A 243 15.99 -1.39 0.16
N VAL A 244 17.02 -2.11 -0.30
CA VAL A 244 17.80 -1.72 -1.49
C VAL A 244 16.90 -1.64 -2.72
N PHE A 245 16.04 -2.63 -2.94
CA PHE A 245 15.17 -2.67 -4.11
C PHE A 245 14.09 -1.58 -4.06
N ALA A 246 13.45 -1.36 -2.92
CA ALA A 246 12.47 -0.28 -2.72
C ALA A 246 13.11 1.09 -2.97
N ARG A 247 14.34 1.31 -2.47
CA ARG A 247 15.10 2.53 -2.72
C ARG A 247 15.38 2.72 -4.20
N GLN A 248 15.80 1.68 -4.94
CA GLN A 248 16.05 1.78 -6.37
C GLN A 248 14.79 2.21 -7.15
N ILE A 249 13.60 1.67 -6.83
CA ILE A 249 12.34 2.08 -7.45
C ILE A 249 12.03 3.55 -7.13
N ILE A 250 12.21 3.97 -5.87
CA ILE A 250 12.01 5.36 -5.45
C ILE A 250 12.95 6.29 -6.21
N ASP A 251 14.25 5.97 -6.29
CA ASP A 251 15.26 6.76 -6.98
C ASP A 251 14.96 6.86 -8.49
N GLY A 252 14.56 5.74 -9.12
CA GLY A 252 14.13 5.72 -10.52
C GLY A 252 12.93 6.64 -10.78
N CYS A 253 11.92 6.61 -9.93
CA CYS A 253 10.79 7.54 -10.03
C CYS A 253 11.22 9.00 -9.81
N LEU A 254 12.03 9.27 -8.78
CA LEU A 254 12.48 10.63 -8.44
C LEU A 254 13.32 11.26 -9.55
N ALA A 255 14.06 10.47 -10.35
CA ALA A 255 14.78 10.96 -11.52
C ALA A 255 13.86 11.61 -12.56
N HIS A 256 12.56 11.28 -12.55
CA HIS A 256 11.53 11.82 -13.44
C HIS A 256 10.52 12.74 -12.71
N GLN A 257 10.81 13.13 -11.46
CA GLN A 257 9.94 14.02 -10.71
C GLN A 257 9.84 15.40 -11.38
N ARG A 258 8.62 15.86 -11.61
CA ARG A 258 8.34 17.18 -12.18
C ARG A 258 8.71 18.31 -11.20
N PRO A 259 8.92 19.54 -11.72
CA PRO A 259 9.18 20.71 -10.86
C PRO A 259 8.08 20.98 -9.84
N ASP A 260 6.80 20.66 -10.18
CA ASP A 260 5.65 20.80 -9.27
C ASP A 260 5.54 19.71 -8.19
N GLY A 261 6.40 18.68 -8.20
CA GLY A 261 6.42 17.61 -7.22
C GLY A 261 5.59 16.37 -7.60
N LEU A 262 4.83 16.44 -8.69
CA LEU A 262 4.07 15.32 -9.25
C LEU A 262 4.89 14.53 -10.28
N PHE A 263 4.24 13.59 -10.94
CA PHE A 263 4.83 12.73 -11.95
C PHE A 263 3.94 12.65 -13.20
N HIS A 264 4.46 12.09 -14.27
CA HIS A 264 3.65 11.66 -15.40
C HIS A 264 3.09 10.27 -15.17
N ASN A 265 1.93 9.95 -15.74
CA ASN A 265 1.28 8.63 -15.62
C ASN A 265 2.18 7.48 -16.09
N ILE A 266 2.91 7.69 -17.19
CA ILE A 266 4.04 6.84 -17.57
C ILE A 266 5.29 7.59 -17.18
N VAL A 267 6.03 7.07 -16.20
CA VAL A 267 7.05 7.81 -15.44
C VAL A 267 8.08 8.50 -16.33
N ASP A 268 8.57 7.84 -17.38
CA ASP A 268 9.58 8.36 -18.31
C ASP A 268 8.97 8.98 -19.60
N ARG A 269 7.65 9.24 -19.63
CA ARG A 269 6.92 9.77 -20.78
C ARG A 269 6.28 11.13 -20.47
N PRO A 270 6.97 12.25 -20.75
CA PRO A 270 6.45 13.60 -20.51
C PRO A 270 5.21 13.96 -21.32
N ASP A 271 4.87 13.20 -22.34
CA ASP A 271 3.68 13.31 -23.17
C ASP A 271 2.44 12.62 -22.55
N SER A 272 2.62 11.82 -21.50
CA SER A 272 1.50 11.27 -20.74
C SER A 272 0.95 12.30 -19.74
N PHE A 273 -0.30 12.13 -19.29
CA PHE A 273 -0.92 13.08 -18.38
C PHE A 273 -0.19 13.16 -17.02
N VAL A 274 -0.39 14.28 -16.31
CA VAL A 274 0.17 14.47 -14.95
C VAL A 274 -0.70 13.71 -13.95
N GLU A 275 -0.06 12.85 -13.16
CA GLU A 275 -0.69 11.89 -12.27
C GLU A 275 -0.35 12.21 -10.80
N THR A 276 -1.34 12.13 -9.92
CA THR A 276 -1.22 12.54 -8.52
C THR A 276 -0.91 11.38 -7.59
N ASN A 277 -1.45 10.18 -7.84
CA ASN A 277 -1.42 9.09 -6.87
C ASN A 277 0.00 8.51 -6.68
N LEU A 278 0.83 8.49 -7.72
CA LEU A 278 2.24 8.07 -7.59
C LEU A 278 2.98 8.92 -6.55
N ALA A 279 2.75 10.24 -6.53
CA ALA A 279 3.35 11.12 -5.54
C ALA A 279 2.91 10.76 -4.11
N GLN A 280 1.64 10.39 -3.91
CA GLN A 280 1.13 9.94 -2.62
C GLN A 280 1.74 8.60 -2.19
N MET A 281 1.82 7.63 -3.11
CA MET A 281 2.39 6.31 -2.85
C MET A 281 3.87 6.39 -2.48
N LEU A 282 4.65 7.18 -3.23
CA LEU A 282 6.08 7.35 -2.96
C LEU A 282 6.31 8.14 -1.66
N ALA A 283 5.54 9.21 -1.41
CA ALA A 283 5.66 9.95 -0.16
C ALA A 283 5.36 9.05 1.05
N PHE A 284 4.30 8.22 0.98
CA PHE A 284 4.02 7.22 1.99
C PHE A 284 5.20 6.26 2.19
N ALA A 285 5.73 5.66 1.12
CA ALA A 285 6.85 4.71 1.18
C ALA A 285 8.12 5.37 1.77
N VAL A 286 8.38 6.63 1.43
CA VAL A 286 9.51 7.39 1.98
C VAL A 286 9.33 7.66 3.47
N TYR A 287 8.17 8.16 3.91
CA TYR A 287 7.92 8.40 5.34
C TYR A 287 8.03 7.12 6.16
N ASP A 288 7.44 6.02 5.68
CA ASP A 288 7.54 4.70 6.31
C ASP A 288 9.00 4.23 6.36
N GLY A 289 9.74 4.39 5.26
CA GLY A 289 11.13 3.96 5.15
C GLY A 289 12.09 4.73 6.05
N VAL A 290 11.91 6.03 6.17
CA VAL A 290 12.71 6.85 7.10
C VAL A 290 12.37 6.52 8.55
N GLN A 291 11.10 6.34 8.88
CA GLN A 291 10.67 5.92 10.20
C GLN A 291 11.21 4.54 10.59
N ALA A 292 11.23 3.59 9.65
CA ALA A 292 11.74 2.23 9.85
C ALA A 292 13.27 2.14 9.75
N GLY A 293 13.96 3.24 9.37
CA GLY A 293 15.42 3.35 9.33
C GLY A 293 16.09 2.70 8.12
N TRP A 294 15.32 2.31 7.08
CA TRP A 294 15.90 1.75 5.86
C TRP A 294 16.09 2.79 4.73
N LEU A 295 15.49 3.98 4.86
CA LEU A 295 15.80 5.15 4.04
C LEU A 295 16.47 6.26 4.86
N PRO A 296 17.47 6.96 4.28
CA PRO A 296 18.06 8.14 4.91
C PRO A 296 17.05 9.29 5.06
N ALA A 297 17.20 10.11 6.11
CA ALA A 297 16.35 11.29 6.35
C ALA A 297 16.40 12.33 5.21
N SER A 298 17.44 12.32 4.36
CA SER A 298 17.55 13.19 3.18
C SER A 298 16.38 13.03 2.19
N TYR A 299 15.71 11.87 2.19
CA TYR A 299 14.52 11.64 1.35
C TYR A 299 13.28 12.42 1.81
N LEU A 300 13.24 12.90 3.06
CA LEU A 300 12.09 13.66 3.57
C LEU A 300 11.80 14.93 2.78
N ALA A 301 12.82 15.57 2.20
CA ALA A 301 12.61 16.73 1.34
C ALA A 301 11.77 16.38 0.09
N HIS A 302 12.04 15.23 -0.53
CA HIS A 302 11.25 14.73 -1.66
C HIS A 302 9.81 14.37 -1.23
N ALA A 303 9.67 13.66 -0.11
CA ALA A 303 8.35 13.32 0.42
C ALA A 303 7.52 14.56 0.77
N GLY A 304 8.13 15.57 1.38
CA GLY A 304 7.48 16.86 1.66
C GLY A 304 6.99 17.56 0.41
N LYS A 305 7.81 17.58 -0.66
CA LYS A 305 7.45 18.16 -1.96
C LYS A 305 6.28 17.41 -2.61
N MET A 306 6.32 16.07 -2.64
CA MET A 306 5.24 15.21 -3.14
C MET A 306 3.95 15.43 -2.36
N ARG A 307 4.04 15.45 -1.02
CA ARG A 307 2.90 15.67 -0.14
C ARG A 307 2.25 17.02 -0.37
N ALA A 308 3.03 18.10 -0.50
CA ALA A 308 2.51 19.43 -0.79
C ALA A 308 1.77 19.45 -2.13
N ALA A 309 2.39 18.92 -3.19
CA ALA A 309 1.79 18.85 -4.52
C ALA A 309 0.48 18.04 -4.54
N ALA A 310 0.44 16.90 -3.83
CA ALA A 310 -0.78 16.08 -3.74
C ALA A 310 -1.89 16.77 -2.92
N ARG A 311 -1.54 17.54 -1.89
CA ARG A 311 -2.50 18.35 -1.12
C ARG A 311 -3.22 19.38 -1.96
N ASP A 312 -2.51 20.02 -2.89
CA ASP A 312 -3.06 21.02 -3.80
C ASP A 312 -4.05 20.42 -4.82
N LYS A 313 -4.09 19.08 -4.92
CA LYS A 313 -5.03 18.34 -5.77
C LYS A 313 -6.32 17.92 -5.06
N MET A 314 -6.44 18.14 -3.76
CA MET A 314 -7.68 17.85 -3.04
C MET A 314 -8.67 19.03 -3.20
N ASP A 315 -9.86 18.72 -3.69
CA ASP A 315 -10.93 19.71 -3.80
C ASP A 315 -11.67 19.95 -2.45
N SER A 316 -12.68 20.83 -2.47
CA SER A 316 -13.44 21.19 -1.28
C SER A 316 -14.19 20.02 -0.64
N ASP A 317 -14.58 19.03 -1.44
CA ASP A 317 -15.33 17.84 -1.01
C ASP A 317 -14.43 16.70 -0.56
N GLY A 318 -13.12 16.84 -0.76
CA GLY A 318 -12.11 15.88 -0.35
C GLY A 318 -11.69 14.89 -1.43
N PHE A 319 -12.12 15.09 -2.69
CA PHE A 319 -11.64 14.25 -3.79
C PHE A 319 -10.27 14.68 -4.27
N VAL A 320 -9.37 13.71 -4.39
CA VAL A 320 -8.03 13.92 -4.98
C VAL A 320 -8.14 13.87 -6.50
N GLN A 321 -7.88 14.99 -7.13
CA GLN A 321 -7.97 15.20 -8.57
C GLN A 321 -6.69 14.78 -9.29
N GLY A 322 -6.82 14.44 -10.59
CA GLY A 322 -5.68 14.10 -11.44
C GLY A 322 -5.08 12.73 -11.15
N ALA A 323 -5.85 11.82 -10.56
CA ALA A 323 -5.42 10.46 -10.31
C ALA A 323 -5.78 9.52 -11.46
N CYS A 324 -4.88 8.57 -11.76
CA CYS A 324 -5.17 7.41 -12.58
C CYS A 324 -5.96 6.40 -11.74
N GLY A 325 -7.04 5.84 -12.26
CA GLY A 325 -7.83 4.84 -11.51
C GLY A 325 -9.09 4.39 -12.22
N ALA A 326 -9.77 3.45 -11.59
CA ALA A 326 -11.00 2.86 -12.11
C ALA A 326 -12.12 3.89 -12.30
N PRO A 327 -13.00 3.74 -13.30
CA PRO A 327 -13.04 2.60 -14.24
C PRO A 327 -12.08 2.72 -15.42
N GLU A 328 -11.46 3.87 -15.64
CA GLU A 328 -10.69 4.18 -16.85
C GLU A 328 -9.30 4.68 -16.48
N PHE A 329 -8.30 3.82 -16.63
CA PHE A 329 -6.92 4.08 -16.25
C PHE A 329 -6.11 4.87 -17.31
N ASP A 330 -6.76 5.39 -18.34
CA ASP A 330 -6.13 6.06 -19.48
C ASP A 330 -6.16 7.60 -19.42
N ARG A 331 -6.78 8.17 -18.38
CA ARG A 331 -6.99 9.61 -18.22
C ARG A 331 -6.93 10.06 -16.76
N PRO A 332 -6.67 11.36 -16.50
CA PRO A 332 -6.73 11.90 -15.15
C PRO A 332 -8.18 11.99 -14.65
N GLY A 333 -8.41 11.57 -13.41
CA GLY A 333 -9.72 11.59 -12.77
C GLY A 333 -9.61 11.59 -11.25
N VAL A 334 -10.53 10.91 -10.61
CA VAL A 334 -10.54 10.61 -9.17
C VAL A 334 -10.59 9.10 -9.00
N SER A 335 -9.91 8.57 -7.97
CA SER A 335 -9.91 7.13 -7.71
C SER A 335 -9.95 6.82 -6.22
N SER A 336 -10.53 5.67 -5.87
CA SER A 336 -10.57 5.16 -4.50
C SER A 336 -9.16 4.92 -3.95
N GLU A 337 -8.24 4.49 -4.81
CA GLU A 337 -6.83 4.27 -4.47
C GLU A 337 -6.15 5.58 -4.07
N ALA A 338 -6.35 6.66 -4.84
CA ALA A 338 -5.78 7.96 -4.53
C ALA A 338 -6.34 8.53 -3.21
N GLN A 339 -7.61 8.30 -2.90
CA GLN A 339 -8.19 8.66 -1.61
C GLN A 339 -7.53 7.89 -0.47
N ALA A 340 -7.36 6.58 -0.62
CA ALA A 340 -6.71 5.74 0.39
C ALA A 340 -5.25 6.13 0.59
N PHE A 341 -4.50 6.38 -0.49
CA PHE A 341 -3.10 6.82 -0.38
C PHE A 341 -2.95 8.25 0.12
N CYS A 342 -3.93 9.14 -0.10
CA CYS A 342 -3.97 10.42 0.58
C CYS A 342 -4.00 10.25 2.09
N ILE A 343 -4.87 9.38 2.61
CA ILE A 343 -4.96 9.07 4.05
C ILE A 343 -3.63 8.48 4.56
N ARG A 344 -3.06 7.52 3.86
CA ARG A 344 -1.79 6.86 4.22
C ARG A 344 -0.62 7.83 4.25
N MET A 345 -0.49 8.65 3.20
CA MET A 345 0.55 9.68 3.09
C MET A 345 0.43 10.71 4.23
N GLU A 346 -0.78 11.20 4.51
CA GLU A 346 -1.02 12.18 5.56
C GLU A 346 -0.73 11.58 6.95
N ALA A 347 -1.17 10.35 7.21
CA ALA A 347 -0.92 9.66 8.47
C ALA A 347 0.59 9.43 8.70
N ALA A 348 1.31 8.90 7.70
CA ALA A 348 2.74 8.67 7.79
C ALA A 348 3.54 9.98 7.91
N GLY A 349 3.14 11.01 7.13
CA GLY A 349 3.79 12.32 7.11
C GLY A 349 3.50 13.21 8.31
N SER A 350 2.50 12.89 9.14
CA SER A 350 2.13 13.71 10.31
C SER A 350 3.26 13.85 11.35
N LYS A 351 4.17 12.90 11.39
CA LYS A 351 5.34 12.88 12.29
C LYS A 351 6.46 13.79 11.84
N TYR A 352 6.40 14.30 10.61
CA TYR A 352 7.42 15.13 9.96
C TYR A 352 6.88 16.52 9.56
N ALA A 353 5.76 16.93 10.16
CA ALA A 353 5.12 18.22 9.91
C ALA A 353 5.65 19.31 10.85
#